data_e6d5dd493510c242c8eb60d29ef81400
#
_entry.id   e6d5dd493510c242c8eb60d29ef81400
#
_cell.length_a   1.000
_cell.length_b   1.000
_cell.length_c   1.000
_cell.angle_alpha   90.00
_cell.angle_beta   90.00
_cell.angle_gamma   90.00
#
_symmetry.space_group_name_H-M   'P 1'
#
loop_
_entity.id
_entity.type
_entity.pdbx_description
1 polymer ?
#
loop_
_entity_poly.entity_id
_entity_poly.type
_entity_poly.pdbx_seq_one_letter_code
_entity_poly.pdbx_strand_id
1 'polypeptide(L)'
;MMRNALFLFSFLFSLAQAQEFLDPAVAFKPTARALDAQTIEVGFEIAKGYYLYRDKFKFAVDGETVTLGTPVFPRGKEKIDENFGKVEVFYKNVAIRLPVKRAPQEVPLGGNASGVLPLKLNVTSQGCADAGLCYPPIKKTVVVQLASTTVAAAGDSAPAPMRSEQDLLADKIRD
;
A
#
# COMPACT_ATOMS: atom_id res chain seq x y z
N MET A 1 74.05 36.51 -2.39
CA MET A 1 72.87 36.62 -1.56
C MET A 1 71.68 35.92 -2.28
N MET A 2 71.52 34.62 -2.08
CA MET A 2 70.46 33.80 -2.67
C MET A 2 69.26 33.76 -1.74
N ARG A 3 68.10 34.30 -2.19
CA ARG A 3 66.84 34.25 -1.44
C ARG A 3 66.02 33.04 -1.95
N ASN A 4 66.00 31.99 -1.18
CA ASN A 4 65.13 30.85 -1.39
C ASN A 4 63.66 31.28 -1.29
N ALA A 5 62.91 31.25 -2.40
CA ALA A 5 61.47 31.34 -2.41
C ALA A 5 60.90 29.91 -2.24
N LEU A 6 60.48 29.60 -1.02
CA LEU A 6 59.79 28.34 -0.69
C LEU A 6 58.35 28.45 -1.19
N PHE A 7 58.01 27.86 -2.34
CA PHE A 7 56.65 27.71 -2.83
C PHE A 7 55.97 26.62 -2.00
N LEU A 8 55.17 27.06 -1.04
CA LEU A 8 54.22 26.15 -0.36
C LEU A 8 53.07 25.83 -1.32
N PHE A 9 53.17 24.69 -2.00
CA PHE A 9 52.07 24.12 -2.80
C PHE A 9 51.06 23.47 -1.85
N SER A 10 50.06 24.27 -1.44
CA SER A 10 48.95 23.78 -0.62
C SER A 10 48.07 22.88 -1.48
N PHE A 11 48.24 21.57 -1.33
CA PHE A 11 47.43 20.54 -1.99
C PHE A 11 46.09 20.48 -1.27
N LEU A 12 45.08 21.21 -1.78
CA LEU A 12 43.69 21.11 -1.36
C LEU A 12 43.18 19.72 -1.75
N PHE A 13 43.26 18.78 -0.80
CA PHE A 13 42.59 17.51 -0.87
C PHE A 13 41.08 17.76 -0.76
N SER A 14 40.40 17.92 -1.88
CA SER A 14 38.93 17.89 -1.91
C SER A 14 38.50 16.48 -1.51
N LEU A 15 38.01 16.32 -0.29
CA LEU A 15 37.28 15.13 0.16
C LEU A 15 36.04 15.02 -0.73
N ALA A 16 36.10 14.22 -1.78
CA ALA A 16 34.94 13.79 -2.52
C ALA A 16 34.11 12.95 -1.57
N GLN A 17 33.04 13.51 -1.04
CA GLN A 17 32.05 12.75 -0.28
C GLN A 17 31.33 11.84 -1.28
N ALA A 18 31.63 10.55 -1.24
CA ALA A 18 30.84 9.55 -1.95
C ALA A 18 29.40 9.59 -1.40
N GLN A 19 28.47 9.95 -2.25
CA GLN A 19 27.07 9.97 -1.89
C GLN A 19 26.62 8.51 -1.70
N GLU A 20 26.37 8.11 -0.46
CA GLU A 20 25.87 6.78 -0.15
C GLU A 20 24.38 6.71 -0.48
N PHE A 21 24.02 5.80 -1.41
CA PHE A 21 22.63 5.55 -1.76
C PHE A 21 22.02 4.54 -0.78
N LEU A 22 20.77 4.78 -0.40
CA LEU A 22 20.04 3.88 0.48
C LEU A 22 19.76 2.53 -0.18
N ASP A 23 19.79 1.47 0.61
CA ASP A 23 19.25 0.19 0.16
C ASP A 23 17.79 0.39 -0.30
N PRO A 24 17.36 -0.23 -1.41
CA PRO A 24 16.00 -0.07 -1.92
C PRO A 24 14.90 -0.49 -0.92
N ALA A 25 15.22 -1.40 0.01
CA ALA A 25 14.26 -1.74 1.07
C ALA A 25 14.11 -0.63 2.12
N VAL A 26 15.09 0.23 2.25
CA VAL A 26 15.05 1.43 3.11
C VAL A 26 14.46 2.62 2.36
N ALA A 27 14.83 2.78 1.09
CA ALA A 27 14.35 3.87 0.25
C ALA A 27 12.85 3.77 -0.05
N PHE A 28 12.32 2.53 -0.17
CA PHE A 28 10.93 2.26 -0.56
C PHE A 28 10.31 1.21 0.35
N LYS A 29 9.57 1.64 1.37
CA LYS A 29 8.93 0.76 2.35
C LYS A 29 7.46 0.54 2.00
N PRO A 30 7.07 -0.63 1.48
CA PRO A 30 5.68 -0.94 1.20
C PRO A 30 4.93 -1.30 2.49
N THR A 31 3.68 -0.89 2.54
CA THR A 31 2.69 -1.31 3.52
C THR A 31 1.43 -1.72 2.79
N ALA A 32 0.61 -2.58 3.39
CA ALA A 32 -0.69 -2.89 2.84
C ALA A 32 -1.69 -3.18 3.95
N ARG A 33 -2.92 -2.70 3.77
CA ARG A 33 -4.04 -2.94 4.69
C ARG A 33 -5.34 -3.08 3.92
N ALA A 34 -6.27 -3.86 4.45
CA ALA A 34 -7.64 -3.84 3.98
C ALA A 34 -8.33 -2.57 4.50
N LEU A 35 -8.99 -1.83 3.63
CA LEU A 35 -9.89 -0.75 4.01
C LEU A 35 -11.28 -1.29 4.32
N ASP A 36 -11.69 -2.26 3.53
CA ASP A 36 -12.96 -2.99 3.64
C ASP A 36 -12.82 -4.38 2.98
N ALA A 37 -13.92 -5.11 2.84
CA ALA A 37 -13.93 -6.46 2.26
C ALA A 37 -13.60 -6.50 0.75
N GLN A 38 -13.64 -5.36 0.06
CA GLN A 38 -13.51 -5.23 -1.39
C GLN A 38 -12.38 -4.27 -1.80
N THR A 39 -11.65 -3.68 -0.84
CA THR A 39 -10.64 -2.67 -1.12
C THR A 39 -9.40 -2.88 -0.26
N ILE A 40 -8.25 -2.99 -0.91
CA ILE A 40 -6.93 -2.98 -0.28
C ILE A 40 -6.28 -1.62 -0.56
N GLU A 41 -5.66 -1.04 0.45
CA GLU A 41 -4.76 0.09 0.28
C GLU A 41 -3.32 -0.39 0.37
N VAL A 42 -2.54 -0.11 -0.67
CA VAL A 42 -1.09 -0.30 -0.69
C VAL A 42 -0.44 1.05 -0.52
N GLY A 43 0.27 1.20 0.59
CA GLY A 43 1.06 2.39 0.90
C GLY A 43 2.53 2.20 0.56
N PHE A 44 3.21 3.30 0.28
CA PHE A 44 4.67 3.36 0.28
C PHE A 44 5.13 4.58 1.06
N GLU A 45 6.09 4.35 1.96
CA GLU A 45 6.92 5.42 2.52
C GLU A 45 8.18 5.50 1.66
N ILE A 46 8.42 6.68 1.08
CA ILE A 46 9.52 6.95 0.14
C ILE A 46 10.50 7.90 0.83
N ALA A 47 11.75 7.48 0.94
CA ALA A 47 12.80 8.27 1.57
C ALA A 47 12.99 9.62 0.87
N LYS A 48 13.46 10.62 1.61
CA LYS A 48 13.77 11.94 1.06
C LYS A 48 14.84 11.84 -0.02
N GLY A 49 14.60 12.48 -1.17
CA GLY A 49 15.49 12.42 -2.33
C GLY A 49 15.30 11.19 -3.20
N TYR A 50 14.20 10.43 -2.99
CA TYR A 50 13.82 9.28 -3.80
C TYR A 50 12.41 9.43 -4.33
N TYR A 51 12.09 8.71 -5.41
CA TYR A 51 10.76 8.69 -6.01
C TYR A 51 10.44 7.33 -6.63
N LEU A 52 9.14 7.03 -6.75
CA LEU A 52 8.62 5.86 -7.44
C LEU A 52 7.87 6.29 -8.70
N TYR A 53 8.04 5.56 -9.79
CA TYR A 53 7.31 5.78 -11.03
C TYR A 53 5.90 5.19 -10.93
N ARG A 54 4.89 5.96 -11.32
CA ARG A 54 3.50 5.50 -11.38
C ARG A 54 3.30 4.31 -12.29
N ASP A 55 3.86 4.35 -13.49
CA ASP A 55 3.65 3.35 -14.53
C ASP A 55 4.44 2.05 -14.31
N LYS A 56 5.31 2.03 -13.30
CA LYS A 56 6.12 0.86 -12.96
C LYS A 56 5.53 0.02 -11.82
N PHE A 57 4.37 0.40 -11.29
CA PHE A 57 3.67 -0.44 -10.33
C PHE A 57 2.98 -1.62 -11.01
N LYS A 58 3.15 -2.81 -10.43
CA LYS A 58 2.40 -4.01 -10.79
C LYS A 58 1.94 -4.70 -9.52
N PHE A 59 0.72 -5.23 -9.55
CA PHE A 59 0.10 -5.92 -8.42
C PHE A 59 -0.34 -7.31 -8.87
N ALA A 60 -0.09 -8.30 -8.06
CA ALA A 60 -0.53 -9.67 -8.28
C ALA A 60 -0.85 -10.35 -6.95
N VAL A 61 -1.79 -11.27 -6.95
CA VAL A 61 -2.12 -12.13 -5.82
C VAL A 61 -1.81 -13.57 -6.17
N ASP A 62 -1.45 -14.36 -5.17
CA ASP A 62 -1.25 -15.79 -5.34
C ASP A 62 -2.60 -16.52 -5.16
N GLY A 63 -2.95 -17.39 -6.09
CA GLY A 63 -4.19 -18.19 -6.08
C GLY A 63 -5.35 -17.55 -6.84
N GLU A 64 -6.44 -18.33 -6.99
CA GLU A 64 -7.60 -17.97 -7.81
C GLU A 64 -8.80 -17.45 -7.00
N THR A 65 -8.67 -17.43 -5.67
CA THR A 65 -9.76 -17.03 -4.75
C THR A 65 -10.05 -15.53 -4.74
N VAL A 66 -9.09 -14.74 -5.24
CA VAL A 66 -9.16 -13.27 -5.26
C VAL A 66 -8.67 -12.75 -6.60
N THR A 67 -9.42 -11.83 -7.19
CA THR A 67 -9.03 -11.10 -8.40
C THR A 67 -8.87 -9.63 -8.07
N LEU A 68 -7.79 -9.01 -8.53
CA LEU A 68 -7.57 -7.57 -8.39
C LEU A 68 -8.26 -6.82 -9.53
N GLY A 69 -8.94 -5.74 -9.18
CA GLY A 69 -9.45 -4.76 -10.15
C GLY A 69 -8.36 -3.76 -10.58
N THR A 70 -8.78 -2.76 -11.35
CA THR A 70 -7.86 -1.70 -11.80
C THR A 70 -7.39 -0.85 -10.63
N PRO A 71 -6.07 -0.69 -10.42
CA PRO A 71 -5.52 0.14 -9.36
C PRO A 71 -5.92 1.61 -9.52
N VAL A 72 -6.30 2.24 -8.42
CA VAL A 72 -6.63 3.66 -8.37
C VAL A 72 -5.47 4.40 -7.70
N PHE A 73 -4.77 5.18 -8.49
CA PHE A 73 -3.64 5.99 -8.03
C PHE A 73 -4.09 7.41 -7.66
N PRO A 74 -3.50 8.01 -6.61
CA PRO A 74 -3.61 9.44 -6.41
C PRO A 74 -2.88 10.19 -7.53
N ARG A 75 -3.08 11.50 -7.61
CA ARG A 75 -2.32 12.35 -8.53
C ARG A 75 -0.86 12.41 -8.08
N GLY A 76 0.06 12.05 -8.96
CA GLY A 76 1.50 12.18 -8.76
C GLY A 76 2.02 13.54 -9.24
N LYS A 77 3.33 13.69 -9.19
CA LYS A 77 4.06 14.85 -9.70
C LYS A 77 4.62 14.53 -11.08
N GLU A 78 4.43 15.41 -12.05
CA GLU A 78 5.08 15.30 -13.35
C GLU A 78 6.58 15.56 -13.21
N LYS A 79 7.38 14.73 -13.87
CA LYS A 79 8.84 14.83 -13.94
C LYS A 79 9.31 14.54 -15.36
N ILE A 80 10.29 15.28 -15.84
CA ILE A 80 11.02 14.91 -17.06
C ILE A 80 12.17 14.01 -16.62
N ASP A 81 12.14 12.78 -17.07
CA ASP A 81 13.14 11.76 -16.77
C ASP A 81 14.03 11.53 -17.99
N GLU A 82 15.33 11.35 -17.78
CA GLU A 82 16.31 11.19 -18.87
C GLU A 82 16.09 9.89 -19.66
N ASN A 83 15.57 8.84 -19.02
CA ASN A 83 15.39 7.52 -19.63
C ASN A 83 13.96 7.30 -20.17
N PHE A 84 12.95 7.92 -19.53
CA PHE A 84 11.53 7.65 -19.81
C PHE A 84 10.76 8.87 -20.31
N GLY A 85 11.40 10.04 -20.42
CA GLY A 85 10.76 11.26 -20.85
C GLY A 85 9.79 11.82 -19.82
N LYS A 86 8.61 12.26 -20.25
CA LYS A 86 7.58 12.80 -19.34
C LYS A 86 6.89 11.66 -18.58
N VAL A 87 7.08 11.61 -17.28
CA VAL A 87 6.55 10.59 -16.37
C VAL A 87 5.81 11.21 -15.19
N GLU A 88 4.95 10.41 -14.55
CA GLU A 88 4.34 10.76 -13.26
C GLU A 88 5.02 9.95 -12.15
N VAL A 89 5.42 10.64 -11.09
CA VAL A 89 6.18 10.06 -9.98
C VAL A 89 5.58 10.42 -8.62
N PHE A 90 5.86 9.59 -7.63
CA PHE A 90 5.45 9.80 -6.25
C PHE A 90 6.66 10.04 -5.36
N TYR A 91 6.56 11.02 -4.47
CA TYR A 91 7.53 11.36 -3.43
C TYR A 91 6.90 11.20 -2.05
N LYS A 92 7.71 11.03 -1.03
CA LYS A 92 7.33 10.94 0.39
C LYS A 92 6.41 9.75 0.67
N ASN A 93 5.13 9.88 0.35
CA ASN A 93 4.13 8.85 0.58
C ASN A 93 3.19 8.74 -0.62
N VAL A 94 2.77 7.52 -0.91
CA VAL A 94 1.69 7.25 -1.85
C VAL A 94 0.77 6.17 -1.28
N ALA A 95 -0.54 6.33 -1.45
CA ALA A 95 -1.54 5.33 -1.11
C ALA A 95 -2.33 4.97 -2.36
N ILE A 96 -2.25 3.72 -2.78
CA ILE A 96 -2.86 3.18 -3.99
C ILE A 96 -4.00 2.26 -3.56
N ARG A 97 -5.20 2.48 -4.08
CA ARG A 97 -6.36 1.63 -3.78
C ARG A 97 -6.49 0.54 -4.83
N LEU A 98 -6.61 -0.69 -4.37
CA LEU A 98 -6.80 -1.88 -5.19
C LEU A 98 -8.19 -2.46 -4.91
N PRO A 99 -9.14 -2.33 -5.85
CA PRO A 99 -10.39 -3.08 -5.76
C PRO A 99 -10.11 -4.59 -5.78
N VAL A 100 -10.86 -5.33 -4.96
CA VAL A 100 -10.71 -6.78 -4.81
C VAL A 100 -12.05 -7.45 -5.04
N LYS A 101 -12.07 -8.45 -5.90
CA LYS A 101 -13.23 -9.33 -6.09
C LYS A 101 -12.86 -10.72 -5.58
N ARG A 102 -13.71 -11.30 -4.74
CA ARG A 102 -13.59 -12.68 -4.30
C ARG A 102 -14.43 -13.58 -5.19
N ALA A 103 -13.92 -14.77 -5.49
CA ALA A 103 -14.76 -15.85 -5.96
C ALA A 103 -15.77 -16.24 -4.86
N PRO A 104 -17.01 -16.56 -5.21
CA PRO A 104 -17.97 -17.10 -4.24
C PRO A 104 -17.35 -18.34 -3.58
N GLN A 105 -17.12 -18.29 -2.27
CA GLN A 105 -16.74 -19.48 -1.52
C GLN A 105 -18.00 -20.10 -0.94
N GLU A 106 -18.23 -21.36 -1.28
CA GLU A 106 -19.19 -22.19 -0.55
C GLU A 106 -18.62 -22.38 0.85
N VAL A 107 -19.24 -21.72 1.83
CA VAL A 107 -18.90 -21.93 3.25
C VAL A 107 -19.52 -23.26 3.65
N PRO A 108 -18.71 -24.29 4.06
CA PRO A 108 -19.29 -25.51 4.60
C PRO A 108 -20.18 -25.17 5.81
N LEU A 109 -21.41 -25.67 5.80
CA LEU A 109 -22.31 -25.54 6.95
C LEU A 109 -21.62 -26.16 8.18
N GLY A 110 -21.25 -25.33 9.16
CA GLY A 110 -20.66 -25.77 10.44
C GLY A 110 -19.26 -25.27 10.75
N GLY A 111 -18.61 -24.53 9.86
CA GLY A 111 -17.31 -23.90 10.14
C GLY A 111 -17.50 -22.58 10.89
N ASN A 112 -16.83 -22.43 12.05
CA ASN A 112 -16.64 -21.14 12.71
C ASN A 112 -15.84 -20.25 11.75
N ALA A 113 -16.53 -19.54 10.88
CA ALA A 113 -15.94 -18.56 9.97
C ALA A 113 -15.46 -17.35 10.77
N SER A 114 -14.37 -17.51 11.47
CA SER A 114 -13.57 -16.38 11.95
C SER A 114 -12.98 -15.70 10.71
N GLY A 115 -13.80 -14.94 10.13
CA GLY A 115 -13.89 -14.12 8.96
C GLY A 115 -12.66 -13.39 8.43
N VAL A 116 -11.42 -13.83 8.61
CA VAL A 116 -10.23 -13.15 8.10
C VAL A 116 -9.45 -14.08 7.18
N LEU A 117 -9.26 -13.67 5.93
CA LEU A 117 -8.46 -14.39 4.95
C LEU A 117 -7.12 -13.70 4.76
N PRO A 118 -5.98 -14.35 5.09
CA PRO A 118 -4.67 -13.81 4.77
C PRO A 118 -4.43 -13.87 3.26
N LEU A 119 -4.25 -12.72 2.63
CA LEU A 119 -3.95 -12.59 1.22
C LEU A 119 -2.49 -12.18 1.03
N LYS A 120 -1.74 -12.95 0.25
CA LYS A 120 -0.38 -12.59 -0.18
C LYS A 120 -0.47 -11.71 -1.43
N LEU A 121 -0.16 -10.44 -1.26
CA LEU A 121 -0.12 -9.45 -2.35
C LEU A 121 1.33 -9.23 -2.76
N ASN A 122 1.64 -9.52 -4.02
CA ASN A 122 2.92 -9.22 -4.65
C ASN A 122 2.85 -7.83 -5.28
N VAL A 123 3.70 -6.94 -4.80
CA VAL A 123 3.81 -5.56 -5.30
C VAL A 123 5.16 -5.40 -5.98
N THR A 124 5.16 -5.04 -7.26
CA THR A 124 6.36 -4.66 -7.98
C THR A 124 6.36 -3.15 -8.15
N SER A 125 7.46 -2.51 -7.83
CA SER A 125 7.66 -1.06 -7.99
C SER A 125 9.06 -0.77 -8.50
N GLN A 126 9.26 0.38 -9.12
CA GLN A 126 10.57 0.87 -9.55
C GLN A 126 10.68 2.34 -9.22
N GLY A 127 11.87 2.74 -8.77
CA GLY A 127 12.15 4.12 -8.43
C GLY A 127 13.63 4.45 -8.54
N CYS A 128 13.92 5.72 -8.37
CA CYS A 128 15.28 6.26 -8.45
C CYS A 128 15.53 7.24 -7.30
N ALA A 129 16.81 7.49 -7.05
CA ALA A 129 17.25 8.66 -6.29
C ALA A 129 17.27 9.88 -7.22
N ASP A 130 16.91 11.05 -6.70
CA ASP A 130 17.03 12.33 -7.43
C ASP A 130 18.49 12.62 -7.83
N ALA A 131 19.45 12.00 -7.14
CA ALA A 131 20.88 12.06 -7.45
C ALA A 131 21.31 11.18 -8.64
N GLY A 132 20.37 10.57 -9.38
CA GLY A 132 20.61 9.87 -10.64
C GLY A 132 20.74 8.35 -10.58
N LEU A 133 20.74 7.72 -9.38
CA LEU A 133 20.74 6.26 -9.29
C LEU A 133 19.33 5.71 -9.45
N CYS A 134 19.12 4.83 -10.45
CA CYS A 134 17.86 4.11 -10.63
C CYS A 134 18.01 2.64 -10.21
N TYR A 135 17.03 2.16 -9.44
CA TYR A 135 16.97 0.78 -9.01
C TYR A 135 16.24 -0.09 -10.07
N PRO A 136 16.61 -1.35 -10.21
CA PRO A 136 15.81 -2.29 -11.00
C PRO A 136 14.42 -2.46 -10.37
N PRO A 137 13.42 -3.00 -11.11
CA PRO A 137 12.12 -3.32 -10.54
C PRO A 137 12.25 -4.25 -9.33
N ILE A 138 11.65 -3.84 -8.21
CA ILE A 138 11.70 -4.53 -6.93
C ILE A 138 10.35 -5.17 -6.67
N LYS A 139 10.34 -6.49 -6.43
CA LYS A 139 9.15 -7.24 -6.03
C LYS A 139 9.17 -7.46 -4.52
N LYS A 140 8.10 -7.07 -3.83
CA LYS A 140 7.87 -7.32 -2.40
C LYS A 140 6.53 -8.02 -2.21
N THR A 141 6.49 -8.99 -1.30
CA THR A 141 5.24 -9.65 -0.90
C THR A 141 4.80 -9.06 0.44
N VAL A 142 3.57 -8.60 0.51
CA VAL A 142 2.93 -8.12 1.74
C VAL A 142 1.71 -8.99 2.03
N VAL A 143 1.45 -9.24 3.31
CA VAL A 143 0.27 -10.02 3.74
C VAL A 143 -0.80 -9.06 4.21
N VAL A 144 -1.99 -9.18 3.62
CA VAL A 144 -3.17 -8.37 3.96
C VAL A 144 -4.23 -9.27 4.56
N GLN A 145 -4.80 -8.87 5.68
CA GLN A 145 -5.91 -9.55 6.31
C GLN A 145 -7.23 -8.99 5.76
N LEU A 146 -7.88 -9.72 4.86
CA LEU A 146 -9.19 -9.33 4.32
C LEU A 146 -10.29 -9.88 5.21
N ALA A 147 -11.22 -9.00 5.65
CA ALA A 147 -12.43 -9.45 6.34
C ALA A 147 -13.25 -10.37 5.43
N SER A 148 -13.72 -11.51 5.91
CA SER A 148 -14.69 -12.32 5.17
C SER A 148 -16.01 -11.56 5.07
N THR A 149 -16.53 -11.37 3.88
CA THR A 149 -17.95 -11.08 3.72
C THR A 149 -18.70 -12.37 4.00
N THR A 150 -19.11 -12.61 5.24
CA THR A 150 -20.27 -13.44 5.49
C THR A 150 -21.43 -12.68 4.86
N VAL A 151 -21.90 -13.13 3.71
CA VAL A 151 -23.26 -12.83 3.29
C VAL A 151 -24.08 -13.55 4.34
N ALA A 152 -24.47 -12.85 5.41
CA ALA A 152 -25.60 -13.29 6.19
C ALA A 152 -26.71 -13.43 5.15
N ALA A 153 -27.09 -14.67 4.86
CA ALA A 153 -28.32 -14.92 4.14
C ALA A 153 -29.36 -14.07 4.87
N ALA A 154 -29.89 -13.08 4.18
CA ALA A 154 -31.01 -12.33 4.67
C ALA A 154 -32.14 -13.32 4.81
N GLY A 155 -32.10 -14.04 5.92
CA GLY A 155 -33.28 -14.65 6.50
C GLY A 155 -34.17 -13.47 6.87
N ASP A 156 -35.26 -13.38 6.17
CA ASP A 156 -36.37 -12.51 6.41
C ASP A 156 -36.87 -12.74 7.86
N SER A 157 -36.18 -12.07 8.76
CA SER A 157 -36.63 -11.90 10.15
C SER A 157 -36.98 -10.43 10.27
N ALA A 158 -38.18 -10.12 9.85
CA ALA A 158 -38.82 -8.87 10.26
C ALA A 158 -38.59 -8.71 11.77
N PRO A 159 -38.10 -7.57 12.26
CA PRO A 159 -37.99 -7.36 13.70
C PRO A 159 -39.38 -7.47 14.29
N ALA A 160 -39.57 -8.47 15.14
CA ALA A 160 -40.77 -8.56 15.93
C ALA A 160 -40.94 -7.22 16.67
N PRO A 161 -42.11 -6.59 16.63
CA PRO A 161 -42.35 -5.33 17.32
C PRO A 161 -42.01 -5.54 18.79
N MET A 162 -41.03 -4.79 19.29
CA MET A 162 -40.76 -4.74 20.73
C MET A 162 -42.01 -4.17 21.39
N ARG A 163 -42.72 -5.02 22.10
CA ARG A 163 -43.79 -4.55 22.98
C ARG A 163 -43.16 -3.65 24.02
N SER A 164 -43.60 -2.41 24.01
CA SER A 164 -43.16 -1.43 24.99
C SER A 164 -43.67 -1.85 26.38
N GLU A 165 -42.93 -1.51 27.44
CA GLU A 165 -43.36 -1.76 28.81
C GLU A 165 -44.75 -1.16 29.11
N GLN A 166 -45.17 -0.17 28.33
CA GLN A 166 -46.49 0.44 28.42
C GLN A 166 -47.63 -0.50 27.98
N ASP A 167 -47.39 -1.39 27.02
CA ASP A 167 -48.37 -2.41 26.59
C ASP A 167 -48.56 -3.52 27.62
N LEU A 168 -47.48 -3.84 28.38
CA LEU A 168 -47.56 -4.82 29.49
C LEU A 168 -48.29 -4.25 30.71
N LEU A 169 -48.25 -2.95 30.93
CA LEU A 169 -48.96 -2.29 32.01
C LEU A 169 -50.47 -2.11 31.71
N ALA A 170 -50.82 -1.89 30.44
CA ALA A 170 -52.21 -1.75 30.01
C ALA A 170 -53.01 -3.05 30.14
N ASP A 171 -52.38 -4.20 29.98
CA ASP A 171 -53.02 -5.53 30.10
C ASP A 171 -53.29 -5.89 31.57
N LYS A 172 -52.45 -5.36 32.49
CA LYS A 172 -52.58 -5.65 33.94
C LYS A 172 -53.64 -4.82 34.65
N ILE A 173 -54.21 -3.81 34.02
CA ILE A 173 -55.26 -2.93 34.60
C ILE A 173 -56.66 -3.39 34.15
N ARG A 174 -56.75 -4.39 33.27
CA ARG A 174 -57.99 -4.83 32.66
C ARG A 174 -58.60 -6.12 33.27
N ASP A 175 -57.98 -6.66 34.36
CA ASP A 175 -58.42 -7.84 35.07
C ASP A 175 -59.03 -7.48 36.45
#